data_a406f257eea8c8bb24ab6ad051aeb02a
#
_entry.id   a406f257eea8c8bb24ab6ad051aeb02a
#
_cell.length_a   1.000
_cell.length_b   1.000
_cell.length_c   1.000
_cell.angle_alpha   90.00
_cell.angle_beta   90.00
_cell.angle_gamma   90.00
#
_symmetry.space_group_name_H-M   'P 1'
#
loop_
_entity.id
_entity.type
_entity.pdbx_description
1 polymer ?
#
loop_
_entity_poly.entity_id
_entity_poly.type
_entity_poly.pdbx_seq_one_letter_code
_entity_poly.pdbx_strand_id
1 'polypeptide(L)'
;VNRLDYTKGIVKCLEAMELFFVKYPRFRKKVTFIHVVVPTRRVEPYLSYMELVQKKVRSINHKFSSGRWRPIEYIDTKLTHEELASLYKHADMAVISSIYDGMNLVAKEYIASQVDLKGSILISEFAGAADDIPGVTVINPYDTEGFAESIKDTIVRDPLDKKHSLEIARAHLKENDLFKWVNDILKEFRSIQ
;
A
#
# COMPACT_ATOMS: atom_id res chain seq x y z
N VAL A 1 4.52 -3.02 0.25
CA VAL A 1 5.50 -3.76 -0.57
C VAL A 1 5.86 -2.92 -1.78
N ASN A 2 7.14 -2.56 -1.96
CA ASN A 2 7.57 -1.71 -3.07
C ASN A 2 9.03 -1.99 -3.46
N ARG A 3 9.40 -1.62 -4.68
CA ARG A 3 10.80 -1.35 -4.98
C ARG A 3 11.21 -0.06 -4.27
N LEU A 4 12.50 0.04 -3.90
CA LEU A 4 13.05 1.30 -3.40
C LEU A 4 13.13 2.32 -4.53
N ASP A 5 12.07 3.11 -4.66
CA ASP A 5 11.92 4.12 -5.71
C ASP A 5 11.15 5.31 -5.14
N TYR A 6 11.61 6.53 -5.42
CA TYR A 6 10.98 7.75 -4.92
C TYR A 6 9.56 7.93 -5.44
N THR A 7 9.24 7.38 -6.63
CA THR A 7 7.88 7.41 -7.19
C THR A 7 6.86 6.63 -6.37
N LYS A 8 7.32 5.75 -5.47
CA LYS A 8 6.44 4.96 -4.61
C LYS A 8 5.98 5.68 -3.33
N GLY A 9 6.41 6.94 -3.15
CA GLY A 9 5.94 7.78 -2.06
C GLY A 9 6.26 7.26 -0.66
N ILE A 10 7.34 6.45 -0.50
CA ILE A 10 7.66 5.76 0.76
C ILE A 10 7.85 6.75 1.91
N VAL A 11 8.55 7.86 1.66
CA VAL A 11 8.77 8.89 2.68
C VAL A 11 7.46 9.55 3.10
N LYS A 12 6.56 9.84 2.14
CA LYS A 12 5.23 10.39 2.41
C LYS A 12 4.38 9.45 3.26
N CYS A 13 4.42 8.17 2.94
CA CYS A 13 3.76 7.14 3.74
C CYS A 13 4.30 7.10 5.18
N LEU A 14 5.62 7.13 5.36
CA LEU A 14 6.25 7.16 6.68
C LEU A 14 5.91 8.44 7.47
N GLU A 15 5.78 9.60 6.80
CA GLU A 15 5.34 10.84 7.43
C GLU A 15 3.91 10.73 7.95
N ALA A 16 2.99 10.17 7.16
CA ALA A 16 1.61 9.94 7.57
C ALA A 16 1.50 8.92 8.72
N MET A 17 2.30 7.84 8.69
CA MET A 17 2.36 6.86 9.78
C MET A 17 2.91 7.45 11.07
N GLU A 18 3.94 8.31 10.99
CA GLU A 18 4.44 9.02 12.16
C GLU A 18 3.36 9.92 12.75
N LEU A 19 2.69 10.72 11.93
CA LEU A 19 1.61 11.60 12.34
C LEU A 19 0.43 10.80 12.92
N PHE A 20 0.09 9.65 12.35
CA PHE A 20 -0.93 8.75 12.88
C PHE A 20 -0.62 8.34 14.33
N PHE A 21 0.61 7.94 14.66
CA PHE A 21 0.98 7.59 16.03
C PHE A 21 1.07 8.79 16.97
N VAL A 22 1.29 10.00 16.46
CA VAL A 22 1.21 11.26 17.24
C VAL A 22 -0.23 11.59 17.56
N LYS A 23 -1.11 11.65 16.54
CA LYS A 23 -2.52 12.06 16.70
C LYS A 23 -3.36 11.02 17.42
N TYR A 24 -3.03 9.73 17.26
CA TYR A 24 -3.84 8.61 17.75
C TYR A 24 -3.04 7.64 18.63
N PRO A 25 -2.55 8.07 19.82
CA PRO A 25 -1.68 7.26 20.68
C PRO A 25 -2.33 5.95 21.17
N ARG A 26 -3.67 5.85 21.13
CA ARG A 26 -4.42 4.63 21.49
C ARG A 26 -4.12 3.42 20.58
N PHE A 27 -3.54 3.66 19.40
CA PHE A 27 -3.14 2.60 18.46
C PHE A 27 -1.70 2.13 18.64
N ARG A 28 -0.90 2.80 19.48
CA ARG A 28 0.43 2.33 19.83
C ARG A 28 0.33 0.96 20.50
N LYS A 29 1.26 0.07 20.18
CA LYS A 29 1.28 -1.36 20.57
C LYS A 29 0.16 -2.22 19.98
N LYS A 30 -0.74 -1.67 19.16
CA LYS A 30 -1.84 -2.38 18.52
C LYS A 30 -1.69 -2.44 17.00
N VAL A 31 -0.95 -1.51 16.42
CA VAL A 31 -0.72 -1.41 14.97
C VAL A 31 0.77 -1.47 14.69
N THR A 32 1.16 -2.28 13.73
CA THR A 32 2.51 -2.34 13.17
C THR A 32 2.40 -2.23 11.65
N PHE A 33 3.18 -1.33 11.07
CA PHE A 33 3.28 -1.22 9.63
C PHE A 33 4.47 -2.02 9.12
N ILE A 34 4.23 -2.97 8.21
CA ILE A 34 5.26 -3.79 7.58
C ILE A 34 5.63 -3.15 6.25
N HIS A 35 6.86 -2.66 6.14
CA HIS A 35 7.42 -2.09 4.92
C HIS A 35 8.40 -3.06 4.28
N VAL A 36 7.98 -3.73 3.20
CA VAL A 36 8.88 -4.50 2.34
C VAL A 36 9.34 -3.59 1.23
N VAL A 37 10.61 -3.17 1.27
CA VAL A 37 11.18 -2.18 0.35
C VAL A 37 12.48 -2.72 -0.24
N VAL A 38 12.41 -3.28 -1.45
CA VAL A 38 13.54 -3.96 -2.08
C VAL A 38 14.40 -2.97 -2.88
N PRO A 39 15.69 -2.81 -2.53
CA PRO A 39 16.63 -2.01 -3.32
C PRO A 39 16.93 -2.71 -4.65
N THR A 40 16.51 -2.12 -5.76
CA THR A 40 16.73 -2.69 -7.11
C THR A 40 17.80 -1.92 -7.90
N ARG A 41 18.18 -0.74 -7.45
CA ARG A 41 19.18 0.13 -8.08
C ARG A 41 20.18 0.61 -7.03
N ARG A 42 21.49 0.57 -7.37
CA ARG A 42 22.60 0.98 -6.50
C ARG A 42 23.37 2.16 -7.11
N VAL A 43 22.63 3.15 -7.58
CA VAL A 43 23.17 4.39 -8.19
C VAL A 43 22.38 5.58 -7.63
N GLU A 44 22.96 6.78 -7.70
CA GLU A 44 22.21 7.99 -7.37
C GLU A 44 21.07 8.22 -8.38
N PRO A 45 19.93 8.77 -7.91
CA PRO A 45 19.61 9.25 -6.55
C PRO A 45 19.06 8.16 -5.60
N TYR A 46 19.07 6.89 -5.99
CA TYR A 46 18.45 5.80 -5.19
C TYR A 46 19.22 5.48 -3.91
N LEU A 47 20.55 5.68 -3.88
CA LEU A 47 21.36 5.49 -2.67
C LEU A 47 21.01 6.53 -1.61
N SER A 48 20.99 7.80 -1.96
CA SER A 48 20.60 8.88 -1.05
C SER A 48 19.14 8.72 -0.58
N TYR A 49 18.24 8.26 -1.45
CA TYR A 49 16.87 7.98 -1.09
C TYR A 49 16.73 6.81 -0.11
N MET A 50 17.54 5.76 -0.27
CA MET A 50 17.59 4.63 0.66
C MET A 50 18.00 5.09 2.06
N GLU A 51 19.05 5.90 2.16
CA GLU A 51 19.50 6.45 3.44
C GLU A 51 18.41 7.30 4.12
N LEU A 52 17.72 8.12 3.34
CA LEU A 52 16.60 8.94 3.82
C LEU A 52 15.48 8.07 4.39
N VAL A 53 15.04 7.03 3.66
CA VAL A 53 14.00 6.09 4.10
C VAL A 53 14.43 5.38 5.39
N GLN A 54 15.63 4.81 5.43
CA GLN A 54 16.16 4.11 6.61
C GLN A 54 16.30 5.04 7.82
N LYS A 55 16.76 6.28 7.61
CA LYS A 55 16.84 7.30 8.67
C LYS A 55 15.45 7.63 9.23
N LYS A 56 14.46 7.78 8.35
CA LYS A 56 13.06 8.05 8.76
C LYS A 56 12.47 6.88 9.56
N VAL A 57 12.66 5.65 9.10
CA VAL A 57 12.23 4.43 9.83
C VAL A 57 12.87 4.36 11.22
N ARG A 58 14.21 4.56 11.30
CA ARG A 58 14.91 4.56 12.59
C ARG A 58 14.36 5.65 13.53
N SER A 59 14.11 6.86 13.01
CA SER A 59 13.56 7.97 13.81
C SER A 59 12.17 7.63 14.38
N ILE A 60 11.27 7.09 13.56
CA ILE A 60 9.92 6.69 13.99
C ILE A 60 10.00 5.57 15.04
N ASN A 61 10.81 4.56 14.78
CA ASN A 61 11.00 3.46 15.72
C ASN A 61 11.61 3.93 17.05
N HIS A 62 12.61 4.81 17.02
CA HIS A 62 13.19 5.39 18.23
C HIS A 62 12.14 6.16 19.05
N LYS A 63 11.25 6.92 18.38
CA LYS A 63 10.24 7.76 19.00
C LYS A 63 9.12 6.96 19.67
N PHE A 64 8.71 5.82 19.12
CA PHE A 64 7.48 5.15 19.54
C PHE A 64 7.66 3.72 20.04
N SER A 65 8.77 3.04 19.77
CA SER A 65 8.97 1.64 20.21
C SER A 65 8.83 1.47 21.71
N SER A 66 8.25 0.37 22.14
CA SER A 66 8.08 0.05 23.56
C SER A 66 8.12 -1.47 23.78
N GLY A 67 9.06 -1.94 24.58
CA GLY A 67 9.32 -3.35 24.78
C GLY A 67 9.75 -4.03 23.49
N ARG A 68 9.02 -5.05 23.09
CA ARG A 68 9.27 -5.78 21.82
C ARG A 68 8.51 -5.20 20.64
N TRP A 69 7.55 -4.29 20.85
CA TRP A 69 6.76 -3.71 19.77
C TRP A 69 7.53 -2.60 19.05
N ARG A 70 7.46 -2.66 17.73
CA ARG A 70 7.96 -1.60 16.83
C ARG A 70 6.82 -1.09 15.96
N PRO A 71 6.71 0.23 15.75
CA PRO A 71 5.69 0.81 14.85
C PRO A 71 5.93 0.45 13.38
N ILE A 72 7.20 0.35 12.95
CA ILE A 72 7.58 0.01 11.58
C ILE A 72 8.49 -1.22 11.60
N GLU A 73 8.05 -2.31 10.98
CA GLU A 73 8.90 -3.43 10.59
C GLU A 73 9.37 -3.22 9.16
N TYR A 74 10.69 -3.04 8.99
CA TYR A 74 11.30 -2.73 7.71
C TYR A 74 12.07 -3.94 7.18
N ILE A 75 11.67 -4.42 6.00
CA ILE A 75 12.25 -5.58 5.32
C ILE A 75 12.82 -5.09 3.99
N ASP A 76 14.14 -5.16 3.83
CA ASP A 76 14.86 -4.72 2.62
C ASP A 76 15.32 -5.88 1.73
N THR A 77 14.85 -7.09 2.04
CA THR A 77 15.11 -8.31 1.28
C THR A 77 13.91 -8.68 0.41
N LYS A 78 14.19 -9.34 -0.71
CA LYS A 78 13.16 -9.87 -1.59
C LYS A 78 12.46 -11.05 -0.92
N LEU A 79 11.14 -10.99 -0.84
CA LEU A 79 10.30 -12.10 -0.42
C LEU A 79 9.91 -12.97 -1.62
N THR A 80 9.65 -14.26 -1.38
CA THR A 80 9.07 -15.16 -2.37
C THR A 80 7.60 -14.81 -2.64
N HIS A 81 7.02 -15.37 -3.71
CA HIS A 81 5.59 -15.17 -4.00
C HIS A 81 4.69 -15.74 -2.90
N GLU A 82 5.05 -16.87 -2.30
CA GLU A 82 4.31 -17.48 -1.21
C GLU A 82 4.36 -16.61 0.06
N GLU A 83 5.54 -16.08 0.39
CA GLU A 83 5.70 -15.16 1.53
C GLU A 83 4.89 -13.88 1.34
N LEU A 84 4.91 -13.30 0.13
CA LEU A 84 4.11 -12.13 -0.20
C LEU A 84 2.61 -12.42 -0.15
N ALA A 85 2.16 -13.52 -0.72
CA ALA A 85 0.75 -13.91 -0.69
C ALA A 85 0.28 -14.15 0.76
N SER A 86 1.12 -14.78 1.59
CA SER A 86 0.85 -14.95 3.02
C SER A 86 0.78 -13.61 3.75
N LEU A 87 1.73 -12.71 3.49
CA LEU A 87 1.72 -11.37 4.06
C LEU A 87 0.45 -10.60 3.68
N TYR A 88 0.08 -10.60 2.40
CA TYR A 88 -1.13 -9.92 1.93
C TYR A 88 -2.41 -10.52 2.52
N LYS A 89 -2.49 -11.85 2.61
CA LYS A 89 -3.65 -12.53 3.17
C LYS A 89 -3.90 -12.17 4.64
N HIS A 90 -2.83 -12.00 5.43
CA HIS A 90 -2.93 -11.75 6.87
C HIS A 90 -2.85 -10.27 7.25
N ALA A 91 -2.58 -9.38 6.29
CA ALA A 91 -2.54 -7.95 6.55
C ALA A 91 -3.97 -7.37 6.62
N ASP A 92 -4.27 -6.66 7.72
CA ASP A 92 -5.57 -5.99 7.90
C ASP A 92 -5.77 -4.81 6.96
N MET A 93 -4.67 -4.24 6.44
CA MET A 93 -4.71 -3.10 5.53
C MET A 93 -3.49 -3.08 4.61
N ALA A 94 -3.70 -2.79 3.33
CA ALA A 94 -2.63 -2.36 2.43
C ALA A 94 -2.66 -0.85 2.22
N VAL A 95 -1.47 -0.27 2.09
CA VAL A 95 -1.28 1.16 1.83
C VAL A 95 -0.42 1.34 0.58
N ILE A 96 -1.00 1.92 -0.46
CA ILE A 96 -0.36 2.25 -1.72
C ILE A 96 -0.21 3.77 -1.78
N SER A 97 1.00 4.25 -1.55
CA SER A 97 1.31 5.69 -1.40
C SER A 97 2.03 6.29 -2.60
N SER A 98 1.99 5.62 -3.76
CA SER A 98 2.73 6.06 -4.95
C SER A 98 2.39 7.51 -5.31
N ILE A 99 3.42 8.29 -5.67
CA ILE A 99 3.27 9.65 -6.18
C ILE A 99 3.27 9.69 -7.72
N TYR A 100 3.60 8.56 -8.34
CA TYR A 100 3.50 8.33 -9.77
C TYR A 100 3.54 6.83 -10.06
N ASP A 101 2.42 6.27 -10.54
CA ASP A 101 2.32 4.85 -10.86
C ASP A 101 1.19 4.59 -11.86
N GLY A 102 1.50 4.09 -13.04
CA GLY A 102 0.51 3.90 -14.11
C GLY A 102 -0.55 2.81 -13.85
N MET A 103 -0.27 1.86 -12.95
CA MET A 103 -1.21 0.76 -12.64
C MET A 103 -1.20 0.43 -11.16
N ASN A 104 -0.11 -0.14 -10.66
CA ASN A 104 0.12 -0.72 -9.33
C ASN A 104 -0.41 -2.15 -9.16
N LEU A 105 0.46 -3.13 -9.50
CA LEU A 105 0.12 -4.55 -9.33
C LEU A 105 -0.01 -4.97 -7.86
N VAL A 106 0.70 -4.33 -6.93
CA VAL A 106 0.61 -4.65 -5.49
C VAL A 106 -0.80 -4.47 -4.96
N ALA A 107 -1.54 -3.46 -5.44
CA ALA A 107 -2.95 -3.28 -5.10
C ALA A 107 -3.79 -4.49 -5.55
N LYS A 108 -3.60 -4.94 -6.79
CA LYS A 108 -4.30 -6.10 -7.36
C LYS A 108 -3.92 -7.41 -6.65
N GLU A 109 -2.64 -7.60 -6.36
CA GLU A 109 -2.13 -8.76 -5.59
C GLU A 109 -2.73 -8.83 -4.18
N TYR A 110 -2.75 -7.70 -3.46
CA TYR A 110 -3.35 -7.62 -2.14
C TYR A 110 -4.84 -7.99 -2.18
N ILE A 111 -5.63 -7.34 -3.03
CA ILE A 111 -7.07 -7.61 -3.16
C ILE A 111 -7.34 -9.08 -3.54
N ALA A 112 -6.56 -9.64 -4.46
CA ALA A 112 -6.68 -11.05 -4.84
C ALA A 112 -6.39 -11.99 -3.68
N SER A 113 -5.43 -11.65 -2.80
CA SER A 113 -5.02 -12.46 -1.64
C SER A 113 -6.01 -12.38 -0.47
N GLN A 114 -6.90 -11.38 -0.44
CA GLN A 114 -7.88 -11.16 0.63
C GLN A 114 -9.09 -12.11 0.50
N VAL A 115 -8.84 -13.42 0.59
CA VAL A 115 -9.88 -14.46 0.41
C VAL A 115 -10.91 -14.47 1.54
N ASP A 116 -10.54 -14.05 2.73
CA ASP A 116 -11.40 -13.98 3.91
C ASP A 116 -12.17 -12.64 4.01
N LEU A 117 -11.95 -11.71 3.08
CA LEU A 117 -12.61 -10.39 2.97
C LEU A 117 -12.53 -9.53 4.24
N LYS A 118 -11.40 -9.61 4.97
CA LYS A 118 -11.22 -8.91 6.26
C LYS A 118 -10.39 -7.63 6.16
N GLY A 119 -9.62 -7.51 5.10
CA GLY A 119 -8.69 -6.40 4.90
C GLY A 119 -9.35 -5.14 4.35
N SER A 120 -8.52 -4.13 4.17
CA SER A 120 -8.89 -2.86 3.54
C SER A 120 -7.72 -2.34 2.73
N ILE A 121 -7.97 -1.42 1.80
CA ILE A 121 -6.91 -0.85 0.99
C ILE A 121 -7.05 0.68 0.89
N LEU A 122 -5.93 1.38 1.13
CA LEU A 122 -5.74 2.79 0.84
C LEU A 122 -4.88 2.90 -0.42
N ILE A 123 -5.36 3.63 -1.42
CA ILE A 123 -4.65 3.82 -2.69
C ILE A 123 -4.50 5.31 -2.98
N SER A 124 -3.28 5.72 -3.33
CA SER A 124 -3.00 7.07 -3.80
C SER A 124 -3.77 7.39 -5.08
N GLU A 125 -4.35 8.59 -5.16
CA GLU A 125 -4.95 9.14 -6.38
C GLU A 125 -3.99 9.23 -7.58
N PHE A 126 -2.66 9.14 -7.34
CA PHE A 126 -1.63 9.11 -8.39
C PHE A 126 -1.24 7.70 -8.84
N ALA A 127 -1.96 6.68 -8.42
CA ALA A 127 -1.82 5.30 -8.89
C ALA A 127 -3.04 4.91 -9.73
N GLY A 128 -2.84 4.46 -10.97
CA GLY A 128 -3.93 4.12 -11.89
C GLY A 128 -4.91 3.08 -11.33
N ALA A 129 -4.49 2.28 -10.36
CA ALA A 129 -5.38 1.36 -9.64
C ALA A 129 -6.47 2.09 -8.82
N ALA A 130 -6.30 3.38 -8.49
CA ALA A 130 -7.32 4.15 -7.78
C ALA A 130 -8.54 4.46 -8.67
N ASP A 131 -8.31 4.70 -9.96
CA ASP A 131 -9.37 4.95 -10.95
C ASP A 131 -10.01 3.66 -11.46
N ASP A 132 -9.20 2.58 -11.51
CA ASP A 132 -9.60 1.29 -12.08
C ASP A 132 -10.43 0.45 -11.08
N ILE A 133 -10.08 0.42 -9.79
CA ILE A 133 -10.62 -0.53 -8.84
C ILE A 133 -11.70 0.12 -7.95
N PRO A 134 -12.97 -0.29 -8.04
CA PRO A 134 -14.02 0.20 -7.16
C PRO A 134 -13.89 -0.34 -5.73
N GLY A 135 -14.49 0.35 -4.76
CA GLY A 135 -14.50 -0.07 -3.35
C GLY A 135 -13.20 0.23 -2.57
N VAL A 136 -12.20 0.85 -3.20
CA VAL A 136 -10.96 1.28 -2.54
C VAL A 136 -11.14 2.64 -1.86
N THR A 137 -10.31 2.91 -0.85
CA THR A 137 -10.23 4.25 -0.23
C THR A 137 -9.10 5.01 -0.88
N VAL A 138 -9.43 6.13 -1.53
CA VAL A 138 -8.44 6.98 -2.22
C VAL A 138 -7.85 7.99 -1.24
N ILE A 139 -6.53 8.19 -1.31
CA ILE A 139 -5.79 9.16 -0.49
C ILE A 139 -4.88 10.04 -1.34
N ASN A 140 -4.63 11.26 -0.88
CA ASN A 140 -3.57 12.10 -1.40
C ASN A 140 -2.30 11.94 -0.54
N PRO A 141 -1.19 11.39 -1.06
CA PRO A 141 0.03 11.20 -0.28
C PRO A 141 0.73 12.51 0.11
N TYR A 142 0.37 13.64 -0.48
CA TYR A 142 0.90 14.96 -0.12
C TYR A 142 0.09 15.62 1.01
N ASP A 143 -1.13 15.17 1.25
CA ASP A 143 -1.91 15.56 2.42
C ASP A 143 -1.61 14.61 3.59
N THR A 144 -0.54 14.90 4.32
CA THR A 144 -0.09 14.07 5.45
C THR A 144 -1.15 13.95 6.55
N GLU A 145 -1.94 15.00 6.78
CA GLU A 145 -3.02 15.01 7.78
C GLU A 145 -4.18 14.12 7.37
N GLY A 146 -4.74 14.33 6.18
CA GLY A 146 -5.83 13.51 5.65
C GLY A 146 -5.41 12.06 5.46
N PHE A 147 -4.15 11.81 5.10
CA PHE A 147 -3.63 10.45 5.00
C PHE A 147 -3.56 9.74 6.36
N ALA A 148 -3.05 10.41 7.40
CA ALA A 148 -3.03 9.86 8.76
C ALA A 148 -4.46 9.61 9.30
N GLU A 149 -5.41 10.47 8.96
CA GLU A 149 -6.83 10.30 9.28
C GLU A 149 -7.45 9.12 8.55
N SER A 150 -7.19 8.98 7.25
CA SER A 150 -7.64 7.84 6.44
C SER A 150 -7.12 6.50 6.98
N ILE A 151 -5.87 6.44 7.47
CA ILE A 151 -5.34 5.26 8.17
C ILE A 151 -6.20 4.94 9.39
N LYS A 152 -6.47 5.92 10.26
CA LYS A 152 -7.30 5.75 11.48
C LYS A 152 -8.71 5.28 11.11
N ASP A 153 -9.37 5.94 10.15
CA ASP A 153 -10.74 5.62 9.76
C ASP A 153 -10.84 4.22 9.16
N THR A 154 -9.87 3.83 8.36
CA THR A 154 -9.81 2.49 7.77
C THR A 154 -9.63 1.40 8.83
N ILE A 155 -8.83 1.65 9.87
CA ILE A 155 -8.65 0.69 10.97
C ILE A 155 -9.96 0.46 11.72
N VAL A 156 -10.70 1.53 12.03
CA VAL A 156 -11.93 1.47 12.84
C VAL A 156 -13.21 1.24 12.02
N ARG A 157 -13.09 1.15 10.71
CA ARG A 157 -14.23 0.92 9.80
C ARG A 157 -14.97 -0.36 10.15
N ASP A 158 -16.30 -0.36 9.99
CA ASP A 158 -17.13 -1.52 10.26
C ASP A 158 -16.68 -2.74 9.43
N PRO A 159 -16.62 -3.94 10.01
CA PRO A 159 -16.22 -5.16 9.31
C PRO A 159 -17.11 -5.51 8.10
N LEU A 160 -18.41 -5.19 8.14
CA LEU A 160 -19.32 -5.44 7.01
C LEU A 160 -19.02 -4.49 5.84
N ASP A 161 -18.67 -3.23 6.13
CA ASP A 161 -18.27 -2.27 5.10
C ASP A 161 -16.94 -2.68 4.45
N LYS A 162 -15.96 -3.17 5.24
CA LYS A 162 -14.69 -3.71 4.72
C LYS A 162 -14.95 -4.88 3.78
N LYS A 163 -15.78 -5.81 4.23
CA LYS A 163 -16.17 -7.00 3.46
C LYS A 163 -16.82 -6.61 2.14
N HIS A 164 -17.83 -5.74 2.17
CA HIS A 164 -18.53 -5.27 0.97
C HIS A 164 -17.59 -4.58 -0.03
N SER A 165 -16.71 -3.71 0.45
CA SER A 165 -15.69 -3.05 -0.37
C SER A 165 -14.76 -4.05 -1.08
N LEU A 166 -14.30 -5.08 -0.36
CA LEU A 166 -13.45 -6.12 -0.94
C LEU A 166 -14.22 -7.06 -1.89
N GLU A 167 -15.49 -7.35 -1.64
CA GLU A 167 -16.33 -8.12 -2.56
C GLU A 167 -16.42 -7.44 -3.92
N ILE A 168 -16.71 -6.12 -3.93
CA ILE A 168 -16.78 -5.32 -5.15
C ILE A 168 -15.42 -5.29 -5.86
N ALA A 169 -14.34 -4.99 -5.14
CA ALA A 169 -13.00 -4.93 -5.71
C ALA A 169 -12.55 -6.28 -6.29
N ARG A 170 -12.82 -7.39 -5.62
CA ARG A 170 -12.48 -8.74 -6.09
C ARG A 170 -13.31 -9.17 -7.31
N ALA A 171 -14.61 -8.84 -7.34
CA ALA A 171 -15.45 -9.09 -8.50
C ALA A 171 -14.91 -8.34 -9.72
N HIS A 172 -14.59 -7.06 -9.56
CA HIS A 172 -13.97 -6.25 -10.62
C HIS A 172 -12.66 -6.87 -11.15
N LEU A 173 -11.77 -7.33 -10.27
CA LEU A 173 -10.51 -7.96 -10.70
C LEU A 173 -10.71 -9.26 -11.48
N LYS A 174 -11.73 -10.05 -11.14
CA LYS A 174 -12.06 -11.28 -11.88
C LYS A 174 -12.59 -11.00 -13.28
N GLU A 175 -13.36 -9.92 -13.44
CA GLU A 175 -13.92 -9.50 -14.73
C GLU A 175 -12.90 -8.78 -15.61
N ASN A 176 -11.89 -8.13 -14.99
CA ASN A 176 -10.86 -7.34 -15.67
C ASN A 176 -9.48 -8.00 -15.51
N ASP A 177 -9.38 -9.23 -15.94
CA ASP A 177 -8.15 -10.03 -15.93
C ASP A 177 -7.19 -9.67 -17.07
N LEU A 178 -6.04 -10.35 -17.11
CA LEU A 178 -5.03 -10.16 -18.16
C LEU A 178 -5.58 -10.44 -19.57
N PHE A 179 -6.45 -11.44 -19.72
CA PHE A 179 -7.01 -11.80 -21.02
C PHE A 179 -7.94 -10.72 -21.55
N LYS A 180 -8.79 -10.17 -20.67
CA LYS A 180 -9.64 -9.03 -21.03
C LYS A 180 -8.80 -7.82 -21.43
N TRP A 181 -7.79 -7.49 -20.63
CA TRP A 181 -6.90 -6.34 -20.91
C TRP A 181 -6.20 -6.48 -22.29
N VAL A 182 -5.65 -7.65 -22.61
CA VAL A 182 -5.04 -7.91 -23.92
C VAL A 182 -6.09 -7.81 -25.04
N ASN A 183 -7.27 -8.39 -24.86
CA ASN A 183 -8.34 -8.33 -25.86
C ASN A 183 -8.81 -6.88 -26.12
N ASP A 184 -8.92 -6.07 -25.08
CA ASP A 184 -9.33 -4.69 -25.24
C ASP A 184 -8.28 -3.87 -26.00
N ILE A 185 -6.98 -4.06 -25.73
CA ILE A 185 -5.89 -3.47 -26.53
C ILE A 185 -6.00 -3.91 -28.01
N LEU A 186 -6.20 -5.20 -28.27
CA LEU A 186 -6.29 -5.71 -29.65
C LEU A 186 -7.53 -5.15 -30.38
N LYS A 187 -8.63 -4.91 -29.70
CA LYS A 187 -9.82 -4.24 -30.27
C LYS A 187 -9.53 -2.81 -30.66
N GLU A 188 -8.87 -2.05 -29.78
CA GLU A 188 -8.46 -0.67 -30.08
C GLU A 188 -7.53 -0.60 -31.31
N PHE A 189 -6.54 -1.49 -31.38
CA PHE A 189 -5.68 -1.57 -32.58
C PHE A 189 -6.46 -1.82 -33.89
N ARG A 190 -7.49 -2.67 -33.84
CA ARG A 190 -8.32 -2.95 -35.02
C ARG A 190 -9.25 -1.81 -35.40
N SER A 191 -9.62 -0.94 -34.45
CA SER A 191 -10.47 0.22 -34.72
C SER A 191 -9.73 1.39 -35.39
N ILE A 192 -8.39 1.37 -35.37
CA ILE A 192 -7.54 2.42 -35.96
C ILE A 192 -7.24 2.13 -37.45
N GLN A 193 -7.50 0.93 -37.94
CA GLN A 193 -7.39 0.53 -39.34
C GLN A 193 -8.66 0.78 -40.11
#